data_f05e6022975facaa49ab7fa07e1cccfc
#
_entry.id   f05e6022975facaa49ab7fa07e1cccfc
#
_cell.length_a   1.000
_cell.length_b   1.000
_cell.length_c   1.000
_cell.angle_alpha   90.00
_cell.angle_beta   90.00
_cell.angle_gamma   90.00
#
_symmetry.space_group_name_H-M   'P 1'
#
loop_
_entity.id
_entity.type
_entity.pdbx_description
1 polymer ?
#
loop_
_entity_poly.entity_id
_entity_poly.type
_entity_poly.pdbx_seq_one_letter_code
_entity_poly.pdbx_strand_id
1 'polypeptide(L)'
;MSYDPQPVYNPDAVAIRIEQPMRMADSEEIRIVPEEPSEPLQRLMPGMSRNYRIATLFSIAMVDAIRKSGQIKDGDLKPVFTLLADNCLKAGIPEEDAVQCTLLYNDLRSKEMEIRMTFRSVYTLKEALAGKTFMPEIMSLTLQLEEFMLRRYEIRNNKMSGEVEYRDKSLLRFTFSPFTREVRNSICTEAHKEGLNVWDKDIERYVYSDNIPTFFPIEEYLGQLPKWDGKDHIRKLAKRVPCNNIRWVDHFHRWFLSMVAHWLGLDREHGNSTTPLLVGDQGCGKSTYCLNILPPELRQFYTDSIDFSKRRDTELALHRYALVNIDEFDSVKDTHQSYLKHILQKANVSTRLPYQTANRNLRRYATFIATSNNFNILTDPTGSRRFICIEVTDTIDYIQPIDYEQLYAQAMEALANGERYWFTHEEETEIVANNRQFQQIPPEEQLFLQYFRLPKKNEVGEFLLSIEILGRIKQKQRDFSYTKTVISNFGRLLKRNGIPSKRSNRGTIYQVVELSKS
;
A
#
# COMPACT_ATOMS: atom_id res chain seq x y z
N MET A 1 -17.14 -19.96 19.90
CA MET A 1 -16.90 -18.70 20.63
C MET A 1 -16.90 -17.61 19.57
N SER A 2 -18.01 -16.92 19.49
CA SER A 2 -18.25 -15.83 18.53
C SER A 2 -17.49 -14.58 19.02
N TYR A 3 -16.60 -14.08 18.18
CA TYR A 3 -15.92 -12.81 18.38
C TYR A 3 -16.88 -11.71 17.92
N ASP A 4 -17.39 -10.95 18.88
CA ASP A 4 -18.15 -9.74 18.65
C ASP A 4 -17.14 -8.58 18.44
N PRO A 5 -17.12 -7.88 17.29
CA PRO A 5 -16.21 -6.76 17.11
C PRO A 5 -16.70 -5.58 17.94
N GLN A 6 -15.89 -5.12 18.87
CA GLN A 6 -16.09 -3.87 19.60
C GLN A 6 -16.26 -2.70 18.62
N PRO A 7 -17.22 -1.82 18.83
CA PRO A 7 -17.41 -0.67 17.95
C PRO A 7 -16.20 0.26 18.04
N VAL A 8 -15.68 0.64 16.88
CA VAL A 8 -14.64 1.66 16.75
C VAL A 8 -15.24 2.99 17.21
N TYR A 9 -14.74 3.50 18.32
CA TYR A 9 -15.10 4.83 18.82
C TYR A 9 -14.74 5.89 17.79
N ASN A 10 -15.75 6.55 17.24
CA ASN A 10 -15.59 7.70 16.36
C ASN A 10 -15.82 8.97 17.20
N PRO A 11 -14.76 9.76 17.50
CA PRO A 11 -14.88 10.94 18.36
C PRO A 11 -15.63 12.11 17.73
N ASP A 12 -16.02 12.03 16.45
CA ASP A 12 -16.64 13.13 15.70
C ASP A 12 -18.16 13.16 15.79
N ALA A 13 -18.72 12.39 16.73
CA ALA A 13 -20.11 12.07 16.70
C ALA A 13 -20.86 12.40 17.98
N VAL A 14 -20.93 13.65 18.37
CA VAL A 14 -21.83 14.10 19.44
C VAL A 14 -23.03 14.81 18.82
N ALA A 15 -24.08 14.07 18.54
CA ALA A 15 -25.39 14.65 18.28
C ALA A 15 -26.23 14.60 19.55
N ILE A 16 -27.02 15.62 19.74
CA ILE A 16 -27.99 15.71 20.83
C ILE A 16 -29.37 15.46 20.24
N ARG A 17 -30.07 14.47 20.75
CA ARG A 17 -31.45 14.18 20.38
C ARG A 17 -32.41 14.76 21.40
N ILE A 18 -33.46 15.42 20.95
CA ILE A 18 -34.59 15.81 21.78
C ILE A 18 -35.60 14.67 21.70
N GLU A 19 -35.73 13.89 22.78
CA GLU A 19 -36.78 12.90 22.85
C GLU A 19 -38.12 13.58 23.13
N GLN A 20 -39.09 13.35 22.24
CA GLN A 20 -40.46 13.67 22.58
C GLN A 20 -40.95 12.64 23.58
N PRO A 21 -41.57 13.08 24.69
CA PRO A 21 -42.12 12.13 25.68
C PRO A 21 -43.25 11.34 25.03
N MET A 22 -43.12 10.00 24.99
CA MET A 22 -44.23 9.13 24.73
C MET A 22 -45.24 9.24 25.87
N ARG A 23 -46.36 9.91 25.61
CA ARG A 23 -47.57 10.03 26.41
C ARG A 23 -47.41 10.74 27.73
N MET A 24 -48.11 11.84 27.80
CA MET A 24 -48.35 12.62 28.99
C MET A 24 -48.82 11.79 30.17
N ALA A 25 -48.06 11.81 31.24
CA ALA A 25 -48.55 11.69 32.60
C ALA A 25 -47.68 12.65 33.46
N ASP A 26 -48.30 13.78 33.72
CA ASP A 26 -48.10 14.70 34.83
C ASP A 26 -46.73 15.38 35.09
N SER A 27 -45.80 15.47 34.16
CA SER A 27 -44.78 16.55 34.15
C SER A 27 -44.13 16.69 32.79
N GLU A 28 -44.27 17.84 32.17
CA GLU A 28 -43.77 18.21 30.85
C GLU A 28 -42.27 18.54 30.89
N GLU A 29 -41.42 17.55 31.12
CA GLU A 29 -39.97 17.69 31.01
C GLU A 29 -39.49 17.12 29.67
N ILE A 30 -38.93 17.96 28.78
CA ILE A 30 -38.17 17.51 27.61
C ILE A 30 -36.79 17.07 28.10
N ARG A 31 -36.51 15.77 28.03
CA ARG A 31 -35.17 15.23 28.28
C ARG A 31 -34.32 15.30 27.04
N ILE A 32 -33.16 15.86 27.19
CA ILE A 32 -32.17 15.99 26.11
C ILE A 32 -31.05 15.01 26.40
N VAL A 33 -30.83 14.08 25.48
CA VAL A 33 -29.81 13.01 25.63
C VAL A 33 -28.75 13.20 24.52
N PRO A 34 -27.47 13.19 24.85
CA PRO A 34 -26.42 13.16 23.83
C PRO A 34 -26.48 11.85 23.06
N GLU A 35 -26.60 11.92 21.74
CA GLU A 35 -26.55 10.77 20.86
C GLU A 35 -25.45 10.93 19.80
N GLU A 36 -25.00 9.78 19.26
CA GLU A 36 -24.10 9.73 18.13
C GLU A 36 -24.72 10.37 16.87
N PRO A 37 -23.95 10.97 15.95
CA PRO A 37 -24.48 11.70 14.81
C PRO A 37 -25.31 10.81 13.91
N SER A 38 -26.55 11.20 13.73
CA SER A 38 -27.46 10.51 12.83
C SER A 38 -27.12 10.79 11.36
N GLU A 39 -27.41 9.82 10.45
CA GLU A 39 -27.28 9.92 8.99
C GLU A 39 -27.70 11.27 8.33
N PRO A 40 -28.67 12.05 8.85
CA PRO A 40 -29.04 13.32 8.25
C PRO A 40 -27.95 14.39 8.20
N LEU A 41 -27.02 14.41 9.16
CA LEU A 41 -25.89 15.34 9.15
C LEU A 41 -24.87 15.05 8.04
N GLN A 42 -24.73 13.79 7.66
CA GLN A 42 -23.90 13.38 6.52
C GLN A 42 -24.52 13.75 5.17
N ARG A 43 -25.85 13.84 5.07
CA ARG A 43 -26.55 14.25 3.86
C ARG A 43 -26.51 15.75 3.58
N LEU A 44 -26.25 16.57 4.59
CA LEU A 44 -26.12 18.04 4.46
C LEU A 44 -24.78 18.49 3.92
N MET A 45 -23.81 17.59 3.71
CA MET A 45 -22.41 17.97 3.55
C MET A 45 -21.67 17.31 2.38
N PRO A 46 -22.02 17.63 1.13
CA PRO A 46 -21.14 17.32 0.01
C PRO A 46 -20.06 18.42 -0.11
N GLY A 47 -18.86 18.17 0.45
CA GLY A 47 -17.71 19.09 0.34
C GLY A 47 -17.22 19.62 1.68
N MET A 48 -16.37 18.86 2.29
CA MET A 48 -16.09 18.69 3.71
C MET A 48 -15.74 19.91 4.59
N SER A 49 -15.10 20.98 4.16
CA SER A 49 -14.47 21.92 5.11
C SER A 49 -15.40 22.95 5.75
N ARG A 50 -16.22 23.64 4.97
CA ARG A 50 -17.12 24.70 5.48
C ARG A 50 -18.27 24.09 6.29
N ASN A 51 -18.85 23.03 5.79
CA ASN A 51 -20.03 22.40 6.39
C ASN A 51 -19.71 21.67 7.69
N TYR A 52 -18.55 21.02 7.79
CA TYR A 52 -18.08 20.39 9.04
C TYR A 52 -17.85 21.43 10.15
N ARG A 53 -17.25 22.58 9.80
CA ARG A 53 -17.05 23.69 10.73
C ARG A 53 -18.39 24.22 11.26
N ILE A 54 -19.36 24.46 10.37
CA ILE A 54 -20.70 24.91 10.74
C ILE A 54 -21.38 23.88 11.66
N ALA A 55 -21.33 22.59 11.33
CA ALA A 55 -21.93 21.54 12.15
C ALA A 55 -21.31 21.44 13.55
N THR A 56 -19.98 21.53 13.64
CA THR A 56 -19.28 21.52 14.93
C THR A 56 -19.64 22.71 15.80
N LEU A 57 -19.60 23.92 15.22
CA LEU A 57 -19.99 25.14 15.92
C LEU A 57 -21.47 25.13 16.31
N PHE A 58 -22.34 24.63 15.43
CA PHE A 58 -23.76 24.47 15.71
C PHE A 58 -24.01 23.49 16.86
N SER A 59 -23.33 22.35 16.88
CA SER A 59 -23.46 21.36 17.98
C SER A 59 -23.08 21.97 19.33
N ILE A 60 -21.97 22.72 19.39
CA ILE A 60 -21.56 23.43 20.61
C ILE A 60 -22.60 24.48 21.01
N ALA A 61 -23.09 25.27 20.04
CA ALA A 61 -24.11 26.30 20.27
C ALA A 61 -25.42 25.68 20.79
N MET A 62 -25.79 24.51 20.29
CA MET A 62 -26.99 23.77 20.70
C MET A 62 -26.85 23.26 22.13
N VAL A 63 -25.73 22.59 22.47
CA VAL A 63 -25.47 22.10 23.84
C VAL A 63 -25.55 23.25 24.85
N ASP A 64 -24.94 24.39 24.55
CA ASP A 64 -24.94 25.55 25.43
C ASP A 64 -26.34 26.16 25.55
N ALA A 65 -27.10 26.26 24.46
CA ALA A 65 -28.48 26.75 24.46
C ALA A 65 -29.39 25.88 25.36
N ILE A 66 -29.30 24.56 25.22
CA ILE A 66 -30.06 23.61 26.04
C ILE A 66 -29.66 23.71 27.51
N ARG A 67 -28.36 23.74 27.79
CA ARG A 67 -27.86 23.84 29.16
C ARG A 67 -28.32 25.11 29.85
N LYS A 68 -28.41 26.23 29.16
CA LYS A 68 -28.81 27.54 29.67
C LYS A 68 -30.33 27.75 29.73
N SER A 69 -31.09 27.04 28.91
CA SER A 69 -32.55 27.16 28.89
C SER A 69 -33.21 26.59 30.17
N GLY A 70 -32.52 25.71 30.89
CA GLY A 70 -33.06 25.06 32.11
C GLY A 70 -34.23 24.13 31.80
N GLN A 71 -35.12 23.95 32.77
CA GLN A 71 -36.36 23.15 32.58
C GLN A 71 -37.31 23.87 31.65
N ILE A 72 -37.65 23.23 30.54
CA ILE A 72 -38.62 23.73 29.57
C ILE A 72 -40.02 23.38 30.07
N LYS A 73 -40.81 24.39 30.43
CA LYS A 73 -42.21 24.23 30.84
C LYS A 73 -43.12 24.31 29.60
N ASP A 74 -44.14 23.45 29.58
CA ASP A 74 -45.24 23.46 28.62
C ASP A 74 -44.82 23.19 27.14
N GLY A 75 -43.67 22.53 26.90
CA GLY A 75 -43.22 22.21 25.53
C GLY A 75 -42.85 23.44 24.66
N ASP A 76 -42.71 24.64 25.30
CA ASP A 76 -42.32 25.88 24.59
C ASP A 76 -40.81 25.88 24.34
N LEU A 77 -40.42 25.58 23.09
CA LEU A 77 -39.03 25.57 22.62
C LEU A 77 -38.48 26.94 22.25
N LYS A 78 -39.30 27.99 22.29
CA LYS A 78 -38.91 29.33 21.91
C LYS A 78 -37.70 29.89 22.69
N PRO A 79 -37.58 29.65 24.01
CA PRO A 79 -36.39 30.06 24.77
C PRO A 79 -35.13 29.38 24.30
N VAL A 80 -35.22 28.07 23.96
CA VAL A 80 -34.09 27.31 23.40
C VAL A 80 -33.67 27.87 22.04
N PHE A 81 -34.64 28.09 21.15
CA PHE A 81 -34.36 28.64 19.81
C PHE A 81 -33.77 30.05 19.88
N THR A 82 -34.19 30.88 20.85
CA THR A 82 -33.62 32.19 21.06
C THR A 82 -32.17 32.14 21.52
N LEU A 83 -31.86 31.29 22.49
CA LEU A 83 -30.48 31.07 22.97
C LEU A 83 -29.61 30.42 21.89
N LEU A 84 -30.16 29.46 21.16
CA LEU A 84 -29.46 28.85 20.04
C LEU A 84 -29.11 29.83 18.93
N ALA A 85 -30.08 30.68 18.53
CA ALA A 85 -29.87 31.73 17.54
C ALA A 85 -28.78 32.70 17.98
N ASP A 86 -28.80 33.12 19.26
CA ASP A 86 -27.79 33.98 19.86
C ASP A 86 -26.39 33.35 19.87
N ASN A 87 -26.31 32.05 20.22
CA ASN A 87 -25.06 31.29 20.21
C ASN A 87 -24.53 31.07 18.80
N CYS A 88 -25.40 30.74 17.83
CA CYS A 88 -25.03 30.60 16.43
C CYS A 88 -24.51 31.94 15.83
N LEU A 89 -25.17 33.03 16.14
CA LEU A 89 -24.73 34.36 15.72
C LEU A 89 -23.35 34.71 16.30
N LYS A 90 -23.14 34.46 17.60
CA LYS A 90 -21.85 34.63 18.27
C LYS A 90 -20.75 33.72 17.71
N ALA A 91 -21.10 32.52 17.27
CA ALA A 91 -20.19 31.61 16.61
C ALA A 91 -19.92 31.95 15.13
N GLY A 92 -20.52 33.00 14.59
CA GLY A 92 -20.36 33.45 13.20
C GLY A 92 -21.01 32.50 12.18
N ILE A 93 -21.98 31.69 12.59
CA ILE A 93 -22.75 30.85 11.69
C ILE A 93 -23.76 31.72 10.94
N PRO A 94 -23.82 31.69 9.60
CA PRO A 94 -24.84 32.44 8.84
C PRO A 94 -26.26 32.01 9.22
N GLU A 95 -27.23 32.98 9.19
CA GLU A 95 -28.61 32.72 9.62
C GLU A 95 -29.22 31.52 8.93
N GLU A 96 -29.11 31.42 7.60
CA GLU A 96 -29.70 30.32 6.83
C GLU A 96 -29.08 28.97 7.17
N ASP A 97 -27.74 28.91 7.32
CA ASP A 97 -27.05 27.69 7.72
C ASP A 97 -27.49 27.22 9.12
N ALA A 98 -27.63 28.18 10.07
CA ALA A 98 -28.09 27.90 11.43
C ALA A 98 -29.55 27.39 11.45
N VAL A 99 -30.42 28.01 10.65
CA VAL A 99 -31.82 27.57 10.49
C VAL A 99 -31.87 26.17 9.90
N GLN A 100 -31.10 25.87 8.83
CA GLN A 100 -31.08 24.57 8.19
C GLN A 100 -30.58 23.48 9.15
N CYS A 101 -29.52 23.75 9.88
CA CYS A 101 -29.03 22.83 10.93
C CYS A 101 -30.09 22.57 12.01
N THR A 102 -30.84 23.59 12.42
CA THR A 102 -31.90 23.44 13.43
C THR A 102 -33.07 22.61 12.90
N LEU A 103 -33.49 22.82 11.66
CA LEU A 103 -34.60 22.09 11.02
C LEU A 103 -34.29 20.60 10.86
N LEU A 104 -33.03 20.27 10.64
CA LEU A 104 -32.58 18.89 10.49
C LEU A 104 -32.36 18.20 11.84
N TYR A 105 -32.27 18.97 12.88
CA TYR A 105 -32.12 18.46 14.25
C TYR A 105 -33.48 17.98 14.76
N ASN A 106 -33.58 16.66 15.03
CA ASN A 106 -34.82 16.03 15.53
C ASN A 106 -36.10 16.32 14.71
N ASP A 107 -35.97 16.47 13.40
CA ASP A 107 -37.11 16.68 12.50
C ASP A 107 -38.06 17.84 12.90
N LEU A 108 -37.48 18.94 13.34
CA LEU A 108 -38.20 20.15 13.76
C LEU A 108 -38.84 20.91 12.58
N ARG A 109 -39.02 20.28 11.43
CA ARG A 109 -39.63 20.88 10.23
C ARG A 109 -41.05 21.40 10.47
N SER A 110 -41.78 20.77 11.35
CA SER A 110 -43.12 21.24 11.75
C SER A 110 -43.12 22.60 12.42
N LYS A 111 -41.96 23.05 12.96
CA LYS A 111 -41.75 24.35 13.62
C LYS A 111 -40.92 25.31 12.76
N GLU A 112 -40.80 25.09 11.47
CA GLU A 112 -39.94 25.89 10.57
C GLU A 112 -40.23 27.39 10.67
N MET A 113 -41.50 27.80 10.65
CA MET A 113 -41.86 29.20 10.71
C MET A 113 -41.44 29.86 12.02
N GLU A 114 -41.63 29.16 13.15
CA GLU A 114 -41.23 29.64 14.46
C GLU A 114 -39.71 29.78 14.57
N ILE A 115 -38.97 28.81 14.08
CA ILE A 115 -37.51 28.81 14.06
C ILE A 115 -37.01 29.96 13.20
N ARG A 116 -37.48 30.10 11.95
CA ARG A 116 -37.10 31.18 11.05
C ARG A 116 -37.37 32.56 11.63
N MET A 117 -38.54 32.78 12.20
CA MET A 117 -38.89 34.07 12.83
C MET A 117 -38.01 34.38 14.03
N THR A 118 -37.72 33.37 14.87
CA THR A 118 -36.88 33.54 16.06
C THR A 118 -35.43 33.87 15.66
N PHE A 119 -34.86 33.11 14.75
CA PHE A 119 -33.50 33.34 14.26
C PHE A 119 -33.40 34.70 13.60
N ARG A 120 -34.31 35.03 12.68
CA ARG A 120 -34.32 36.33 12.03
C ARG A 120 -34.38 37.50 13.01
N SER A 121 -35.22 37.41 14.04
CA SER A 121 -35.31 38.48 15.04
C SER A 121 -34.01 38.66 15.81
N VAL A 122 -33.32 37.58 16.19
CA VAL A 122 -32.05 37.63 16.93
C VAL A 122 -30.92 38.16 16.05
N TYR A 123 -30.82 37.67 14.82
CA TYR A 123 -29.78 38.10 13.87
C TYR A 123 -29.95 39.59 13.48
N THR A 124 -31.16 40.03 13.14
CA THR A 124 -31.43 41.43 12.77
C THR A 124 -31.18 42.39 13.94
N LEU A 125 -31.55 42.00 15.17
CA LEU A 125 -31.36 42.84 16.35
C LEU A 125 -29.87 42.99 16.73
N LYS A 126 -29.07 41.95 16.54
CA LYS A 126 -27.65 41.94 16.92
C LYS A 126 -26.70 42.32 15.77
N GLU A 127 -27.07 42.18 14.52
CA GLU A 127 -26.35 42.78 13.40
C GLU A 127 -26.35 44.34 13.55
N ALA A 128 -27.46 44.88 14.06
CA ALA A 128 -27.56 46.31 14.37
C ALA A 128 -26.72 46.74 15.59
N LEU A 129 -26.39 45.83 16.50
CA LEU A 129 -25.59 46.08 17.72
C LEU A 129 -24.14 45.66 17.58
N ALA A 130 -23.74 45.26 16.41
CA ALA A 130 -22.47 44.78 15.89
C ALA A 130 -21.30 44.60 16.87
N GLY A 131 -20.80 43.41 16.90
CA GLY A 131 -19.40 43.26 16.70
C GLY A 131 -18.53 42.63 17.75
N LYS A 132 -18.98 41.73 18.61
CA LYS A 132 -18.03 40.83 19.25
C LYS A 132 -18.53 39.38 19.23
N THR A 133 -18.00 38.63 18.29
CA THR A 133 -18.09 37.15 18.27
C THR A 133 -17.54 36.60 19.57
N PHE A 134 -18.39 35.93 20.35
CA PHE A 134 -17.94 35.20 21.54
C PHE A 134 -17.42 33.86 21.11
N MET A 135 -16.15 33.81 20.75
CA MET A 135 -15.39 32.56 20.63
C MET A 135 -14.24 32.59 21.63
N PRO A 136 -13.95 31.48 22.30
CA PRO A 136 -12.70 31.38 23.06
C PRO A 136 -11.53 31.70 22.13
N GLU A 137 -10.55 32.46 22.62
CA GLU A 137 -9.42 32.95 21.83
C GLU A 137 -8.68 31.80 21.11
N ILE A 138 -8.51 30.65 21.78
CA ILE A 138 -7.90 29.45 21.24
C ILE A 138 -8.73 28.87 20.07
N MET A 139 -10.05 28.87 20.18
CA MET A 139 -10.96 28.37 19.14
C MET A 139 -10.95 29.30 17.92
N SER A 140 -10.92 30.62 18.15
CA SER A 140 -10.76 31.60 17.09
C SER A 140 -9.44 31.41 16.34
N LEU A 141 -8.34 31.20 17.04
CA LEU A 141 -7.02 30.97 16.43
C LEU A 141 -6.98 29.68 15.60
N THR A 142 -7.57 28.60 16.10
CA THR A 142 -7.63 27.32 15.37
C THR A 142 -8.40 27.47 14.05
N LEU A 143 -9.54 28.16 14.08
CA LEU A 143 -10.33 28.38 12.86
C LEU A 143 -9.63 29.31 11.87
N GLN A 144 -8.96 30.35 12.36
CA GLN A 144 -8.16 31.25 11.51
C GLN A 144 -7.00 30.51 10.86
N LEU A 145 -6.32 29.63 11.59
CA LEU A 145 -5.26 28.78 11.04
C LEU A 145 -5.81 27.83 9.96
N GLU A 146 -6.94 27.16 10.23
CA GLU A 146 -7.58 26.27 9.27
C GLU A 146 -7.96 27.01 7.99
N GLU A 147 -8.57 28.18 8.09
CA GLU A 147 -8.92 29.03 6.94
C GLU A 147 -7.69 29.46 6.14
N PHE A 148 -6.63 29.90 6.84
CA PHE A 148 -5.35 30.25 6.21
C PHE A 148 -4.76 29.07 5.46
N MET A 149 -4.70 27.89 6.09
CA MET A 149 -4.13 26.67 5.50
C MET A 149 -4.96 26.24 4.28
N LEU A 150 -6.27 26.15 4.39
CA LEU A 150 -7.16 25.75 3.29
C LEU A 150 -7.13 26.73 2.11
N ARG A 151 -6.97 28.03 2.36
CA ARG A 151 -6.91 29.04 1.32
C ARG A 151 -5.61 28.97 0.54
N ARG A 152 -4.46 28.81 1.22
CA ARG A 152 -3.13 28.90 0.61
C ARG A 152 -2.55 27.57 0.19
N TYR A 153 -2.83 26.53 0.91
CA TYR A 153 -2.18 25.23 0.73
C TYR A 153 -3.18 24.13 0.44
N GLU A 154 -2.74 23.17 -0.31
CA GLU A 154 -3.39 21.87 -0.45
C GLU A 154 -2.46 20.86 0.22
N ILE A 155 -3.02 20.12 1.20
CA ILE A 155 -2.25 19.19 2.03
C ILE A 155 -2.92 17.83 1.94
N ARG A 156 -2.13 16.77 1.84
CA ARG A 156 -2.60 15.40 1.81
C ARG A 156 -1.63 14.47 2.55
N ASN A 157 -2.16 13.39 3.10
CA ASN A 157 -1.36 12.38 3.78
C ASN A 157 -1.18 11.17 2.85
N ASN A 158 0.02 10.98 2.32
CA ASN A 158 0.37 9.87 1.46
C ASN A 158 0.51 8.59 2.29
N LYS A 159 -0.42 7.65 2.12
CA LYS A 159 -0.46 6.40 2.91
C LYS A 159 0.61 5.39 2.54
N MET A 160 1.21 5.50 1.36
CA MET A 160 2.32 4.62 0.96
C MET A 160 3.66 5.09 1.53
N SER A 161 3.98 6.38 1.39
CA SER A 161 5.22 6.93 1.94
C SER A 161 5.15 7.15 3.46
N GLY A 162 3.94 7.32 4.00
CA GLY A 162 3.71 7.74 5.39
C GLY A 162 4.04 9.21 5.63
N GLU A 163 4.23 9.99 4.58
CA GLU A 163 4.63 11.39 4.61
C GLU A 163 3.44 12.29 4.27
N VAL A 164 3.40 13.46 4.88
CA VAL A 164 2.49 14.52 4.48
C VAL A 164 3.10 15.26 3.29
N GLU A 165 2.29 15.48 2.28
CA GLU A 165 2.63 16.24 1.09
C GLU A 165 1.81 17.53 1.04
N TYR A 166 2.40 18.58 0.49
CA TYR A 166 1.74 19.87 0.34
C TYR A 166 1.96 20.47 -1.05
N ARG A 167 1.05 21.35 -1.43
CA ARG A 167 1.16 22.20 -2.61
C ARG A 167 0.70 23.61 -2.24
N ASP A 168 1.50 24.63 -2.60
CA ASP A 168 1.12 26.03 -2.46
C ASP A 168 0.24 26.43 -3.65
N LYS A 169 -1.00 26.80 -3.38
CA LYS A 169 -1.99 27.18 -4.39
C LYS A 169 -1.68 28.51 -5.06
N SER A 170 -0.87 29.37 -4.43
CA SER A 170 -0.43 30.65 -5.00
C SER A 170 0.64 30.47 -6.08
N LEU A 171 1.33 29.34 -6.07
CA LEU A 171 2.33 28.98 -7.06
C LEU A 171 1.69 28.13 -8.16
N LEU A 172 1.99 28.41 -9.42
CA LEU A 172 1.56 27.57 -10.56
C LEU A 172 2.31 26.23 -10.59
N ARG A 173 2.39 25.55 -9.45
CA ARG A 173 2.98 24.22 -9.32
C ARG A 173 1.87 23.18 -9.20
N PHE A 174 1.86 22.22 -10.13
CA PHE A 174 0.87 21.14 -10.12
C PHE A 174 1.32 19.94 -9.28
N THR A 175 2.61 19.87 -8.93
CA THR A 175 3.20 18.76 -8.18
C THR A 175 3.18 19.04 -6.68
N PHE A 176 2.88 18.00 -5.90
CA PHE A 176 3.03 18.01 -4.46
C PHE A 176 4.50 17.80 -4.06
N SER A 177 4.88 18.40 -2.95
CA SER A 177 6.21 18.27 -2.36
C SER A 177 6.09 17.75 -0.92
N PRO A 178 7.10 17.06 -0.37
CA PRO A 178 7.10 16.64 1.01
C PRO A 178 6.98 17.81 1.98
N PHE A 179 6.19 17.65 3.03
CA PHE A 179 6.05 18.63 4.11
C PHE A 179 7.25 18.50 5.06
N THR A 180 8.29 19.31 4.81
CA THR A 180 9.51 19.30 5.60
C THR A 180 9.45 20.32 6.75
N ARG A 181 10.48 20.28 7.63
CA ARG A 181 10.63 21.26 8.71
C ARG A 181 10.78 22.70 8.17
N GLU A 182 11.49 22.86 7.06
CA GLU A 182 11.70 24.15 6.40
C GLU A 182 10.37 24.71 5.88
N VAL A 183 9.57 23.86 5.27
CA VAL A 183 8.21 24.21 4.79
C VAL A 183 7.32 24.65 5.95
N ARG A 184 7.30 23.90 7.04
CA ARG A 184 6.55 24.25 8.25
C ARG A 184 6.94 25.64 8.76
N ASN A 185 8.24 25.92 8.86
CA ASN A 185 8.74 27.20 9.33
C ASN A 185 8.37 28.35 8.36
N SER A 186 8.42 28.10 7.05
CA SER A 186 7.98 29.05 6.04
C SER A 186 6.49 29.37 6.18
N ILE A 187 5.65 28.35 6.34
CA ILE A 187 4.21 28.52 6.55
C ILE A 187 3.93 29.31 7.84
N CYS A 188 4.67 29.05 8.93
CA CYS A 188 4.56 29.81 10.17
C CYS A 188 4.88 31.30 9.94
N THR A 189 5.95 31.58 9.20
CA THR A 189 6.35 32.95 8.86
C THR A 189 5.29 33.66 8.01
N GLU A 190 4.71 32.96 7.02
CA GLU A 190 3.64 33.52 6.18
C GLU A 190 2.36 33.78 6.99
N ALA A 191 2.00 32.88 7.91
CA ALA A 191 0.87 33.08 8.81
C ALA A 191 1.07 34.33 9.70
N HIS A 192 2.28 34.54 10.24
CA HIS A 192 2.62 35.74 11.01
C HIS A 192 2.50 37.02 10.16
N LYS A 193 2.93 37.00 8.89
CA LYS A 193 2.79 38.14 7.98
C LYS A 193 1.32 38.53 7.75
N GLU A 194 0.41 37.56 7.84
CA GLU A 194 -1.03 37.78 7.77
C GLU A 194 -1.67 38.11 9.14
N GLY A 195 -0.87 38.27 10.19
CA GLY A 195 -1.33 38.66 11.52
C GLY A 195 -1.83 37.50 12.39
N LEU A 196 -1.62 36.23 11.99
CA LEU A 196 -1.99 35.08 12.80
C LEU A 196 -0.87 34.81 13.84
N ASN A 197 -1.24 34.72 15.11
CA ASN A 197 -0.31 34.39 16.19
C ASN A 197 -0.23 32.87 16.38
N VAL A 198 0.23 32.13 15.36
CA VAL A 198 0.39 30.67 15.37
C VAL A 198 1.85 30.29 15.40
N TRP A 199 2.14 29.17 16.04
CA TRP A 199 3.49 28.62 16.16
C TRP A 199 3.64 27.33 15.37
N ASP A 200 4.86 26.88 15.22
CA ASP A 200 5.22 25.64 14.52
C ASP A 200 4.43 24.42 15.02
N LYS A 201 4.16 24.34 16.33
CA LYS A 201 3.35 23.27 16.94
C LYS A 201 1.88 23.30 16.54
N ASP A 202 1.33 24.48 16.29
CA ASP A 202 -0.07 24.64 15.87
C ASP A 202 -0.22 24.17 14.43
N ILE A 203 0.74 24.50 13.57
CA ILE A 203 0.81 24.01 12.19
C ILE A 203 1.01 22.49 12.17
N GLU A 204 1.92 21.94 13.00
CA GLU A 204 2.10 20.49 13.11
C GLU A 204 0.81 19.79 13.57
N ARG A 205 0.13 20.32 14.56
CA ARG A 205 -1.13 19.77 15.06
C ARG A 205 -2.19 19.72 13.96
N TYR A 206 -2.31 20.77 13.14
CA TYR A 206 -3.21 20.79 11.99
C TYR A 206 -2.81 19.77 10.93
N VAL A 207 -1.53 19.80 10.50
CA VAL A 207 -1.01 19.00 9.39
C VAL A 207 -1.01 17.48 9.68
N TYR A 208 -0.80 17.11 10.94
CA TYR A 208 -0.84 15.70 11.38
C TYR A 208 -2.16 15.30 12.03
N SER A 209 -3.21 16.11 11.89
CA SER A 209 -4.56 15.76 12.34
C SER A 209 -5.28 14.87 11.32
N ASP A 210 -6.36 14.23 11.76
CA ASP A 210 -7.24 13.45 10.89
C ASP A 210 -8.06 14.32 9.91
N ASN A 211 -8.01 15.65 10.04
CA ASN A 211 -8.63 16.59 9.10
C ASN A 211 -7.92 16.63 7.73
N ILE A 212 -6.69 16.14 7.65
CA ILE A 212 -5.95 16.10 6.39
C ILE A 212 -6.37 14.87 5.58
N PRO A 213 -6.83 15.08 4.33
CA PRO A 213 -7.28 13.98 3.48
C PRO A 213 -6.17 12.97 3.23
N THR A 214 -6.54 11.71 3.27
CA THR A 214 -5.62 10.62 2.95
C THR A 214 -5.54 10.43 1.44
N PHE A 215 -4.35 10.14 0.95
CA PHE A 215 -4.05 9.95 -0.45
C PHE A 215 -3.41 8.57 -0.68
N PHE A 216 -3.97 7.82 -1.59
CA PHE A 216 -3.46 6.53 -2.02
C PHE A 216 -3.03 6.61 -3.49
N PRO A 217 -1.74 6.84 -3.77
CA PRO A 217 -1.24 7.15 -5.11
C PRO A 217 -1.64 6.14 -6.18
N ILE A 218 -1.55 4.85 -5.88
CA ILE A 218 -1.90 3.79 -6.81
C ILE A 218 -3.41 3.77 -7.08
N GLU A 219 -4.22 3.84 -6.02
CA GLU A 219 -5.69 3.79 -6.15
C GLU A 219 -6.22 5.01 -6.92
N GLU A 220 -5.63 6.20 -6.67
CA GLU A 220 -5.98 7.41 -7.41
C GLU A 220 -5.59 7.31 -8.88
N TYR A 221 -4.37 6.83 -9.18
CA TYR A 221 -3.94 6.61 -10.55
C TYR A 221 -4.86 5.63 -11.28
N LEU A 222 -5.13 4.47 -10.68
CA LEU A 222 -5.99 3.44 -11.29
C LEU A 222 -7.46 3.90 -11.42
N GLY A 223 -7.94 4.74 -10.51
CA GLY A 223 -9.31 5.27 -10.54
C GLY A 223 -9.54 6.35 -11.61
N GLN A 224 -8.49 6.96 -12.15
CA GLN A 224 -8.56 7.99 -13.19
C GLN A 224 -8.35 7.45 -14.61
N LEU A 225 -8.12 6.15 -14.76
CA LEU A 225 -7.84 5.54 -16.05
C LEU A 225 -9.04 5.65 -17.01
N PRO A 226 -8.78 5.90 -18.30
CA PRO A 226 -9.82 5.84 -19.32
C PRO A 226 -10.30 4.41 -19.53
N LYS A 227 -11.40 4.26 -20.27
CA LYS A 227 -11.83 2.92 -20.72
C LYS A 227 -10.78 2.30 -21.64
N TRP A 228 -10.53 1.00 -21.47
CA TRP A 228 -9.61 0.23 -22.31
C TRP A 228 -10.04 0.25 -23.80
N ASP A 229 -9.07 0.42 -24.69
CA ASP A 229 -9.27 0.51 -26.15
C ASP A 229 -9.41 -0.85 -26.86
N GLY A 230 -9.34 -1.95 -26.10
CA GLY A 230 -9.43 -3.31 -26.64
C GLY A 230 -8.13 -3.90 -27.21
N LYS A 231 -7.01 -3.15 -27.18
CA LYS A 231 -5.71 -3.64 -27.68
C LYS A 231 -4.88 -4.27 -26.57
N ASP A 232 -4.04 -5.21 -26.93
CA ASP A 232 -3.18 -5.92 -25.98
C ASP A 232 -1.87 -5.16 -25.71
N HIS A 233 -1.92 -4.21 -24.81
CA HIS A 233 -0.78 -3.39 -24.41
C HIS A 233 0.20 -4.14 -23.51
N ILE A 234 -0.29 -5.05 -22.65
CA ILE A 234 0.55 -5.82 -21.72
C ILE A 234 1.46 -6.76 -22.50
N ARG A 235 0.92 -7.55 -23.43
CA ARG A 235 1.75 -8.43 -24.27
C ARG A 235 2.65 -7.65 -25.23
N LYS A 236 2.22 -6.47 -25.70
CA LYS A 236 3.07 -5.57 -26.48
C LYS A 236 4.29 -5.10 -25.68
N LEU A 237 4.10 -4.76 -24.39
CA LEU A 237 5.21 -4.40 -23.50
C LEU A 237 6.14 -5.59 -23.25
N ALA A 238 5.60 -6.79 -23.03
CA ALA A 238 6.40 -8.01 -22.85
C ALA A 238 7.29 -8.32 -24.07
N LYS A 239 6.76 -8.14 -25.29
CA LYS A 239 7.47 -8.39 -26.56
C LYS A 239 8.65 -7.46 -26.82
N ARG A 240 8.79 -6.37 -26.05
CA ARG A 240 9.97 -5.49 -26.12
C ARG A 240 11.24 -6.14 -25.59
N VAL A 241 11.11 -7.22 -24.82
CA VAL A 241 12.23 -8.01 -24.30
C VAL A 241 12.47 -9.19 -25.24
N PRO A 242 13.50 -9.12 -26.11
CA PRO A 242 13.90 -10.26 -26.91
C PRO A 242 14.50 -11.34 -26.00
N CYS A 243 13.92 -12.53 -26.00
CA CYS A 243 14.37 -13.58 -25.09
C CYS A 243 14.18 -14.99 -25.70
N ASN A 244 14.88 -15.96 -25.11
CA ASN A 244 14.84 -17.36 -25.50
C ASN A 244 13.62 -18.14 -24.97
N ASN A 245 12.78 -17.53 -24.13
CA ASN A 245 11.63 -18.20 -23.51
C ASN A 245 10.33 -17.94 -24.27
N ILE A 246 9.81 -18.95 -24.95
CA ILE A 246 8.56 -18.85 -25.73
C ILE A 246 7.33 -18.50 -24.88
N ARG A 247 7.34 -18.83 -23.58
CA ARG A 247 6.26 -18.55 -22.65
C ARG A 247 6.37 -17.17 -21.98
N TRP A 248 7.43 -16.42 -22.27
CA TRP A 248 7.69 -15.13 -21.61
C TRP A 248 6.50 -14.17 -21.69
N VAL A 249 5.92 -14.00 -22.86
CA VAL A 249 4.84 -13.04 -23.08
C VAL A 249 3.61 -13.37 -22.23
N ASP A 250 3.25 -14.65 -22.12
CA ASP A 250 2.11 -15.08 -21.31
C ASP A 250 2.43 -15.02 -19.80
N HIS A 251 3.64 -15.39 -19.41
CA HIS A 251 4.08 -15.28 -18.02
C HIS A 251 4.17 -13.83 -17.56
N PHE A 252 4.65 -12.91 -18.41
CA PHE A 252 4.69 -11.48 -18.11
C PHE A 252 3.28 -10.91 -17.99
N HIS A 253 2.37 -11.27 -18.88
CA HIS A 253 0.96 -10.86 -18.80
C HIS A 253 0.36 -11.29 -17.46
N ARG A 254 0.55 -12.53 -17.05
CA ARG A 254 0.07 -13.08 -15.78
C ARG A 254 0.69 -12.36 -14.58
N TRP A 255 1.98 -12.13 -14.61
CA TRP A 255 2.69 -11.39 -13.57
C TRP A 255 2.23 -9.94 -13.48
N PHE A 256 1.98 -9.27 -14.60
CA PHE A 256 1.49 -7.89 -14.63
C PHE A 256 0.09 -7.79 -14.02
N LEU A 257 -0.82 -8.70 -14.36
CA LEU A 257 -2.13 -8.80 -13.73
C LEU A 257 -2.00 -9.08 -12.22
N SER A 258 -1.08 -9.96 -11.82
CA SER A 258 -0.80 -10.24 -10.41
C SER A 258 -0.29 -9.02 -9.66
N MET A 259 0.52 -8.16 -10.30
CA MET A 259 0.98 -6.90 -9.74
C MET A 259 -0.20 -5.95 -9.46
N VAL A 260 -1.06 -5.73 -10.44
CA VAL A 260 -2.21 -4.83 -10.30
C VAL A 260 -3.23 -5.40 -9.30
N ALA A 261 -3.50 -6.70 -9.33
CA ALA A 261 -4.37 -7.38 -8.36
C ALA A 261 -3.84 -7.24 -6.93
N HIS A 262 -2.52 -7.35 -6.74
CA HIS A 262 -1.86 -7.13 -5.45
C HIS A 262 -2.04 -5.68 -4.97
N TRP A 263 -1.88 -4.69 -5.83
CA TRP A 263 -2.12 -3.28 -5.51
C TRP A 263 -3.57 -3.00 -5.10
N LEU A 264 -4.53 -3.69 -5.71
CA LEU A 264 -5.97 -3.57 -5.40
C LEU A 264 -6.40 -4.41 -4.18
N GLY A 265 -5.55 -5.32 -3.67
CA GLY A 265 -5.88 -6.22 -2.56
C GLY A 265 -6.78 -7.38 -2.94
N LEU A 266 -6.77 -7.76 -4.19
CA LEU A 266 -7.53 -8.90 -4.71
C LEU A 266 -6.81 -10.24 -4.45
N ASP A 267 -5.54 -10.20 -4.04
CA ASP A 267 -4.64 -11.36 -3.89
C ASP A 267 -4.78 -12.12 -2.55
N ARG A 268 -5.98 -12.14 -1.97
CA ARG A 268 -6.24 -12.82 -0.68
C ARG A 268 -6.05 -14.32 -0.73
N GLU A 269 -6.44 -14.96 -1.83
CA GLU A 269 -6.35 -16.41 -2.04
C GLU A 269 -5.07 -16.81 -2.76
N HIS A 270 -4.61 -15.98 -3.69
CA HIS A 270 -3.46 -16.22 -4.55
C HIS A 270 -2.47 -15.06 -4.45
N GLY A 271 -1.47 -15.20 -3.57
CA GLY A 271 -0.49 -14.15 -3.30
C GLY A 271 0.42 -13.85 -4.49
N ASN A 272 0.84 -12.59 -4.60
CA ASN A 272 1.88 -12.14 -5.53
C ASN A 272 3.27 -12.62 -5.05
N SER A 273 3.68 -13.80 -5.47
CA SER A 273 4.94 -14.45 -5.04
C SER A 273 5.93 -14.71 -6.17
N THR A 274 5.57 -14.40 -7.41
CA THR A 274 6.38 -14.68 -8.60
C THR A 274 7.09 -13.42 -9.08
N THR A 275 8.34 -13.55 -9.48
CA THR A 275 9.24 -12.45 -9.84
C THR A 275 9.89 -12.73 -11.20
N PRO A 276 9.68 -11.93 -12.23
CA PRO A 276 10.47 -12.00 -13.45
C PRO A 276 11.95 -11.70 -13.16
N LEU A 277 12.84 -12.45 -13.77
CA LEU A 277 14.30 -12.30 -13.63
C LEU A 277 14.93 -12.26 -15.02
N LEU A 278 15.35 -11.05 -15.40
CA LEU A 278 15.96 -10.76 -16.70
C LEU A 278 17.47 -10.98 -16.62
N VAL A 279 17.95 -12.00 -17.30
CA VAL A 279 19.38 -12.37 -17.34
C VAL A 279 19.94 -12.03 -18.70
N GLY A 280 21.07 -11.33 -18.76
CA GLY A 280 21.70 -10.98 -20.02
C GLY A 280 22.84 -9.99 -19.85
N ASP A 281 23.48 -9.62 -20.93
CA ASP A 281 24.65 -8.76 -20.94
C ASP A 281 24.41 -7.39 -20.32
N GLN A 282 25.46 -6.79 -19.80
CA GLN A 282 25.43 -5.44 -19.27
C GLN A 282 25.11 -4.44 -20.41
N GLY A 283 24.25 -3.46 -20.12
CA GLY A 283 23.92 -2.40 -21.08
C GLY A 283 22.78 -2.76 -22.05
N CYS A 284 22.19 -3.96 -22.03
CA CYS A 284 21.06 -4.31 -22.89
C CYS A 284 19.70 -3.70 -22.48
N GLY A 285 19.67 -2.80 -21.46
CA GLY A 285 18.47 -2.01 -21.12
C GLY A 285 17.58 -2.60 -20.03
N LYS A 286 18.01 -3.64 -19.29
CA LYS A 286 17.20 -4.36 -18.27
C LYS A 286 16.65 -3.43 -17.20
N SER A 287 17.51 -2.69 -16.48
CA SER A 287 17.10 -1.84 -15.36
C SER A 287 16.20 -0.68 -15.82
N THR A 288 16.47 -0.12 -17.03
CA THR A 288 15.62 0.91 -17.64
C THR A 288 14.23 0.36 -17.97
N TYR A 289 14.17 -0.86 -18.52
CA TYR A 289 12.89 -1.54 -18.77
C TYR A 289 12.10 -1.76 -17.48
N CYS A 290 12.76 -2.22 -16.41
CA CYS A 290 12.11 -2.42 -15.13
C CYS A 290 11.51 -1.12 -14.56
N LEU A 291 12.23 0.01 -14.64
CA LEU A 291 11.72 1.32 -14.25
C LEU A 291 10.52 1.74 -15.10
N ASN A 292 10.58 1.51 -16.41
CA ASN A 292 9.54 1.89 -17.36
C ASN A 292 8.26 1.01 -17.29
N ILE A 293 8.20 0.01 -16.42
CA ILE A 293 6.95 -0.67 -16.12
C ILE A 293 5.99 0.28 -15.41
N LEU A 294 6.50 1.13 -14.50
CA LEU A 294 5.69 2.12 -13.81
C LEU A 294 5.49 3.39 -14.65
N PRO A 295 4.27 3.96 -14.63
CA PRO A 295 4.00 5.25 -15.23
C PRO A 295 4.77 6.35 -14.47
N PRO A 296 5.06 7.49 -15.12
CA PRO A 296 5.82 8.59 -14.51
C PRO A 296 5.31 9.02 -13.13
N GLU A 297 4.00 9.02 -12.93
CA GLU A 297 3.31 9.43 -11.70
C GLU A 297 3.62 8.49 -10.53
N LEU A 298 3.87 7.20 -10.82
CA LEU A 298 4.17 6.18 -9.81
C LEU A 298 5.65 5.85 -9.66
N ARG A 299 6.55 6.44 -10.47
CA ARG A 299 8.00 6.15 -10.41
C ARG A 299 8.66 6.49 -9.09
N GLN A 300 8.11 7.42 -8.32
CA GLN A 300 8.58 7.68 -6.96
C GLN A 300 8.40 6.49 -6.01
N PHE A 301 7.56 5.52 -6.38
CA PHE A 301 7.35 4.26 -5.67
C PHE A 301 8.09 3.08 -6.29
N TYR A 302 9.08 3.35 -7.13
CA TYR A 302 10.06 2.37 -7.61
C TYR A 302 11.33 2.44 -6.77
N THR A 303 11.98 1.30 -6.58
CA THR A 303 13.33 1.24 -6.06
C THR A 303 14.09 0.06 -6.66
N ASP A 304 15.40 0.23 -6.84
CA ASP A 304 16.37 -0.80 -7.19
C ASP A 304 17.46 -0.99 -6.13
N SER A 305 17.30 -0.30 -4.99
CA SER A 305 18.30 -0.23 -3.92
C SER A 305 17.71 -0.73 -2.60
N ILE A 306 17.50 -2.05 -2.48
CA ILE A 306 17.09 -2.69 -1.22
C ILE A 306 18.24 -3.46 -0.59
N ASP A 307 18.56 -3.12 0.66
CA ASP A 307 19.51 -3.86 1.48
C ASP A 307 18.81 -4.95 2.30
N PHE A 308 18.84 -6.19 1.81
CA PHE A 308 18.25 -7.35 2.47
C PHE A 308 18.90 -7.73 3.80
N SER A 309 20.05 -7.13 4.16
CA SER A 309 20.67 -7.33 5.47
C SER A 309 19.92 -6.60 6.59
N LYS A 310 19.21 -5.52 6.25
CA LYS A 310 18.44 -4.68 7.16
C LYS A 310 16.95 -5.04 7.12
N ARG A 311 16.57 -6.07 7.86
CA ARG A 311 15.20 -6.63 7.81
C ARG A 311 14.10 -5.59 8.00
N ARG A 312 14.27 -4.66 8.95
CA ARG A 312 13.27 -3.63 9.23
C ARG A 312 13.09 -2.67 8.05
N ASP A 313 14.19 -2.21 7.46
CA ASP A 313 14.16 -1.29 6.33
C ASP A 313 13.57 -1.99 5.10
N THR A 314 13.91 -3.27 4.89
CA THR A 314 13.29 -4.11 3.86
C THR A 314 11.78 -4.23 4.07
N GLU A 315 11.30 -4.49 5.28
CA GLU A 315 9.86 -4.60 5.57
C GLU A 315 9.12 -3.27 5.36
N LEU A 316 9.72 -2.13 5.72
CA LEU A 316 9.18 -0.80 5.41
C LEU A 316 9.13 -0.55 3.90
N ALA A 317 10.17 -0.97 3.17
CA ALA A 317 10.22 -0.86 1.72
C ALA A 317 9.07 -1.63 1.04
N LEU A 318 8.66 -2.79 1.59
CA LEU A 318 7.53 -3.57 1.06
C LEU A 318 6.19 -2.81 1.12
N HIS A 319 6.03 -1.91 2.07
CA HIS A 319 4.85 -1.06 2.18
C HIS A 319 4.97 0.20 1.32
N ARG A 320 6.17 0.80 1.26
CA ARG A 320 6.42 2.10 0.63
C ARG A 320 6.45 2.04 -0.89
N TYR A 321 7.00 0.97 -1.47
CA TYR A 321 7.22 0.87 -2.91
C TYR A 321 6.16 0.01 -3.60
N ALA A 322 5.83 0.38 -4.83
CA ALA A 322 4.91 -0.36 -5.71
C ALA A 322 5.64 -1.46 -6.50
N LEU A 323 6.86 -1.15 -6.96
CA LEU A 323 7.71 -2.05 -7.72
C LEU A 323 9.15 -2.00 -7.19
N VAL A 324 9.69 -3.15 -6.88
CA VAL A 324 11.07 -3.33 -6.43
C VAL A 324 11.83 -4.10 -7.49
N ASN A 325 12.84 -3.49 -8.06
CA ASN A 325 13.81 -4.18 -8.89
C ASN A 325 14.96 -4.68 -8.02
N ILE A 326 15.18 -5.98 -7.99
CA ILE A 326 16.38 -6.55 -7.39
C ILE A 326 17.47 -6.49 -8.44
N ASP A 327 18.12 -5.32 -8.54
CA ASP A 327 19.20 -5.13 -9.50
C ASP A 327 20.43 -5.93 -9.07
N GLU A 328 21.15 -6.49 -10.04
CA GLU A 328 22.28 -7.38 -9.78
C GLU A 328 21.91 -8.52 -8.80
N PHE A 329 20.86 -9.29 -9.11
CA PHE A 329 20.37 -10.40 -8.28
C PHE A 329 21.49 -11.37 -7.84
N ASP A 330 22.53 -11.53 -8.64
CA ASP A 330 23.72 -12.33 -8.36
C ASP A 330 24.56 -11.79 -7.19
N SER A 331 24.42 -10.50 -6.83
CA SER A 331 25.05 -9.92 -5.64
C SER A 331 24.35 -10.34 -4.33
N VAL A 332 23.13 -10.87 -4.40
CA VAL A 332 22.35 -11.31 -3.23
C VAL A 332 22.97 -12.59 -2.65
N LYS A 333 23.59 -12.47 -1.48
CA LYS A 333 24.22 -13.59 -0.78
C LYS A 333 23.22 -14.74 -0.55
N ASP A 334 23.68 -15.99 -0.63
CA ASP A 334 22.86 -17.19 -0.42
C ASP A 334 22.08 -17.17 0.91
N THR A 335 22.67 -16.60 1.95
CA THR A 335 22.00 -16.41 3.25
C THR A 335 20.78 -15.51 3.18
N HIS A 336 20.78 -14.52 2.28
CA HIS A 336 19.67 -13.59 2.07
C HIS A 336 18.63 -14.15 1.10
N GLN A 337 18.98 -15.11 0.23
CA GLN A 337 18.01 -15.73 -0.69
C GLN A 337 16.86 -16.43 0.06
N SER A 338 17.13 -17.05 1.20
CA SER A 338 16.08 -17.65 2.04
C SER A 338 15.14 -16.59 2.62
N TYR A 339 15.69 -15.44 3.03
CA TYR A 339 14.89 -14.30 3.50
C TYR A 339 14.09 -13.69 2.36
N LEU A 340 14.69 -13.52 1.18
CA LEU A 340 13.99 -13.05 -0.02
C LEU A 340 12.76 -13.91 -0.35
N LYS A 341 12.91 -15.24 -0.34
CA LYS A 341 11.80 -16.17 -0.55
C LYS A 341 10.66 -15.99 0.46
N HIS A 342 11.00 -15.65 1.70
CA HIS A 342 10.02 -15.38 2.74
C HIS A 342 9.27 -14.06 2.47
N ILE A 343 9.97 -12.97 2.13
CA ILE A 343 9.32 -11.69 1.88
C ILE A 343 8.48 -11.67 0.62
N LEU A 344 8.84 -12.45 -0.41
CA LEU A 344 8.05 -12.60 -1.63
C LEU A 344 6.64 -13.19 -1.38
N GLN A 345 6.43 -13.87 -0.26
CA GLN A 345 5.15 -14.48 0.10
C GLN A 345 4.36 -13.70 1.16
N LYS A 346 4.96 -12.66 1.78
CA LYS A 346 4.25 -11.88 2.78
C LYS A 346 3.14 -11.04 2.13
N ALA A 347 1.91 -11.14 2.62
CA ALA A 347 0.82 -10.23 2.25
C ALA A 347 0.86 -8.92 3.06
N ASN A 348 1.31 -9.00 4.32
CA ASN A 348 1.40 -7.88 5.24
C ASN A 348 2.75 -7.88 5.96
N VAL A 349 3.17 -6.72 6.42
CA VAL A 349 4.37 -6.52 7.22
C VAL A 349 4.01 -5.91 8.56
N SER A 350 4.48 -6.52 9.65
CA SER A 350 4.29 -5.99 11.00
C SER A 350 5.55 -5.23 11.40
N THR A 351 5.50 -3.91 11.26
CA THR A 351 6.67 -3.06 11.51
C THR A 351 6.25 -1.73 12.13
N ARG A 352 7.21 -1.00 12.66
CA ARG A 352 6.99 0.31 13.27
C ARG A 352 7.42 1.39 12.27
N LEU A 353 6.48 2.24 11.89
CA LEU A 353 6.78 3.42 11.08
C LEU A 353 7.74 4.38 11.83
N PRO A 354 8.52 5.19 11.10
CA PRO A 354 9.33 6.24 11.70
C PRO A 354 8.48 7.11 12.65
N TYR A 355 9.04 7.48 13.79
CA TYR A 355 8.42 8.33 14.82
C TYR A 355 7.17 7.75 15.52
N GLN A 356 6.77 6.51 15.24
CA GLN A 356 5.67 5.84 15.95
C GLN A 356 6.20 4.90 17.03
N THR A 357 5.44 4.76 18.13
CA THR A 357 5.82 3.92 19.28
C THR A 357 5.37 2.47 19.14
N ALA A 358 4.27 2.23 18.42
CA ALA A 358 3.66 0.90 18.25
C ALA A 358 3.97 0.29 16.87
N ASN A 359 4.09 -1.05 16.83
CA ASN A 359 4.08 -1.79 15.57
C ASN A 359 2.67 -1.73 14.96
N ARG A 360 2.62 -1.54 13.64
CA ARG A 360 1.39 -1.62 12.86
C ARG A 360 1.48 -2.76 11.86
N ASN A 361 0.35 -3.37 11.58
CA ASN A 361 0.24 -4.31 10.47
C ASN A 361 -0.01 -3.50 9.20
N LEU A 362 1.02 -3.37 8.37
CA LEU A 362 0.99 -2.60 7.13
C LEU A 362 0.80 -3.55 5.97
N ARG A 363 -0.01 -3.14 5.01
CA ARG A 363 -0.17 -3.88 3.77
C ARG A 363 1.10 -3.79 2.95
N ARG A 364 1.50 -4.89 2.31
CA ARG A 364 2.52 -4.89 1.28
C ARG A 364 1.92 -4.39 -0.05
N TYR A 365 2.60 -3.45 -0.72
CA TYR A 365 2.31 -3.03 -2.10
C TYR A 365 3.39 -3.50 -3.08
N ALA A 366 4.59 -3.77 -2.58
CA ALA A 366 5.74 -4.11 -3.41
C ALA A 366 5.53 -5.39 -4.20
N THR A 367 5.55 -5.27 -5.51
CA THR A 367 5.76 -6.37 -6.46
C THR A 367 7.23 -6.38 -6.84
N PHE A 368 7.77 -7.54 -7.21
CA PHE A 368 9.20 -7.69 -7.50
C PHE A 368 9.45 -8.01 -8.96
N ILE A 369 10.52 -7.45 -9.47
CA ILE A 369 11.21 -7.83 -10.69
C ILE A 369 12.70 -7.88 -10.38
N ALA A 370 13.51 -8.57 -11.18
CA ALA A 370 14.95 -8.68 -10.92
C ALA A 370 15.76 -8.68 -12.21
N THR A 371 17.02 -8.26 -12.10
CA THR A 371 17.99 -8.30 -13.20
C THR A 371 19.26 -9.00 -12.77
N SER A 372 19.98 -9.62 -13.71
CA SER A 372 21.31 -10.19 -13.48
C SER A 372 22.14 -10.15 -14.77
N ASN A 373 23.46 -10.07 -14.60
CA ASN A 373 24.43 -10.27 -15.67
C ASN A 373 25.02 -11.69 -15.63
N ASN A 374 24.72 -12.47 -14.59
CA ASN A 374 25.21 -13.82 -14.41
C ASN A 374 24.12 -14.84 -14.74
N PHE A 375 24.44 -15.88 -15.50
CA PHE A 375 23.50 -16.96 -15.84
C PHE A 375 23.34 -17.99 -14.75
N ASN A 376 24.35 -18.19 -13.92
CA ASN A 376 24.35 -19.19 -12.84
C ASN A 376 23.91 -18.56 -11.52
N ILE A 377 22.64 -18.25 -11.36
CA ILE A 377 22.13 -17.39 -10.28
C ILE A 377 21.23 -18.09 -9.27
N LEU A 378 20.61 -19.22 -9.65
CA LEU A 378 19.70 -19.94 -8.77
C LEU A 378 20.43 -21.02 -7.99
N THR A 379 20.53 -20.86 -6.68
CA THR A 379 21.19 -21.82 -5.78
C THR A 379 20.26 -22.90 -5.25
N ASP A 380 18.93 -22.65 -5.22
CA ASP A 380 17.93 -23.59 -4.69
C ASP A 380 17.00 -24.10 -5.80
N PRO A 381 17.13 -25.39 -6.15
CA PRO A 381 16.27 -26.02 -7.15
C PRO A 381 14.79 -26.06 -6.77
N THR A 382 14.47 -26.08 -5.47
CA THR A 382 13.09 -26.21 -4.98
C THR A 382 12.37 -24.87 -4.89
N GLY A 383 13.11 -23.78 -4.76
CA GLY A 383 12.58 -22.42 -4.67
C GLY A 383 12.46 -21.69 -5.99
N SER A 384 12.92 -22.30 -7.10
CA SER A 384 13.03 -21.65 -8.39
C SER A 384 11.69 -21.28 -9.04
N ARG A 385 10.58 -21.90 -8.62
CA ARG A 385 9.22 -21.58 -9.11
C ARG A 385 8.81 -20.11 -8.88
N ARG A 386 9.50 -19.41 -7.96
CA ARG A 386 9.22 -17.98 -7.70
C ARG A 386 9.85 -17.03 -8.70
N PHE A 387 10.76 -17.52 -9.53
CA PHE A 387 11.47 -16.70 -10.50
C PHE A 387 11.13 -17.15 -11.92
N ILE A 388 10.67 -16.21 -12.75
CA ILE A 388 10.49 -16.43 -14.18
C ILE A 388 11.78 -15.96 -14.86
N CYS A 389 12.76 -16.87 -14.91
CA CYS A 389 14.06 -16.55 -15.50
C CYS A 389 13.96 -16.55 -17.03
N ILE A 390 14.47 -15.50 -17.65
CA ILE A 390 14.62 -15.41 -19.10
C ILE A 390 16.02 -14.90 -19.45
N GLU A 391 16.58 -15.43 -20.52
CA GLU A 391 17.78 -14.89 -21.14
C GLU A 391 17.38 -13.82 -22.15
N VAL A 392 17.85 -12.59 -21.91
CA VAL A 392 17.69 -11.47 -22.82
C VAL A 392 18.74 -11.61 -23.93
N THR A 393 18.30 -11.86 -25.14
CA THR A 393 19.17 -12.26 -26.27
C THR A 393 19.64 -11.09 -27.12
N ASP A 394 19.05 -9.89 -26.94
CA ASP A 394 19.39 -8.66 -27.66
C ASP A 394 19.01 -7.44 -26.83
N THR A 395 19.26 -6.24 -27.33
CA THR A 395 18.88 -4.99 -26.67
C THR A 395 17.35 -4.87 -26.52
N ILE A 396 16.91 -4.55 -25.31
CA ILE A 396 15.49 -4.32 -25.01
C ILE A 396 15.05 -2.99 -25.60
N ASP A 397 13.89 -2.96 -26.24
CA ASP A 397 13.29 -1.71 -26.71
C ASP A 397 12.65 -0.94 -25.54
N TYR A 398 13.44 -0.08 -24.92
CA TYR A 398 12.99 0.81 -23.84
C TYR A 398 12.73 2.25 -24.31
N ILE A 399 12.93 2.55 -25.61
CA ILE A 399 12.85 3.90 -26.18
C ILE A 399 11.43 4.21 -26.64
N GLN A 400 10.74 3.25 -27.26
CA GLN A 400 9.38 3.48 -27.72
C GLN A 400 8.46 3.93 -26.59
N PRO A 401 7.58 4.93 -26.81
CA PRO A 401 6.63 5.38 -25.78
C PRO A 401 5.70 4.24 -25.36
N ILE A 402 5.34 4.24 -24.08
CA ILE A 402 4.36 3.33 -23.49
C ILE A 402 3.09 4.13 -23.27
N ASP A 403 1.97 3.60 -23.76
CA ASP A 403 0.65 4.11 -23.42
C ASP A 403 0.23 3.53 -22.04
N TYR A 404 0.64 4.21 -20.99
CA TYR A 404 0.42 3.75 -19.62
C TYR A 404 -1.07 3.72 -19.25
N GLU A 405 -1.85 4.68 -19.70
CA GLU A 405 -3.27 4.71 -19.41
C GLU A 405 -3.96 3.46 -19.97
N GLN A 406 -3.68 3.09 -21.22
CA GLN A 406 -4.26 1.91 -21.84
C GLN A 406 -3.66 0.60 -21.30
N LEU A 407 -2.36 0.61 -20.93
CA LEU A 407 -1.69 -0.55 -20.33
C LEU A 407 -2.36 -0.97 -19.00
N TYR A 408 -2.60 0.01 -18.13
CA TYR A 408 -3.23 -0.25 -16.84
C TYR A 408 -4.75 -0.39 -16.94
N ALA A 409 -5.42 0.31 -17.88
CA ALA A 409 -6.84 0.11 -18.17
C ALA A 409 -7.13 -1.33 -18.64
N GLN A 410 -6.25 -1.90 -19.47
CA GLN A 410 -6.33 -3.32 -19.86
C GLN A 410 -6.28 -4.23 -18.64
N ALA A 411 -5.35 -4.00 -17.71
CA ALA A 411 -5.22 -4.83 -16.51
C ALA A 411 -6.46 -4.71 -15.60
N MET A 412 -6.99 -3.50 -15.42
CA MET A 412 -8.21 -3.25 -14.65
C MET A 412 -9.41 -3.97 -15.24
N GLU A 413 -9.61 -3.88 -16.55
CA GLU A 413 -10.71 -4.55 -17.28
C GLU A 413 -10.57 -6.08 -17.21
N ALA A 414 -9.35 -6.60 -17.41
CA ALA A 414 -9.08 -8.04 -17.32
C ALA A 414 -9.40 -8.60 -15.93
N LEU A 415 -8.99 -7.89 -14.87
CA LEU A 415 -9.29 -8.27 -13.47
C LEU A 415 -10.78 -8.15 -13.16
N ALA A 416 -11.46 -7.10 -13.64
CA ALA A 416 -12.91 -6.92 -13.47
C ALA A 416 -13.70 -8.04 -14.15
N ASN A 417 -13.21 -8.55 -15.28
CA ASN A 417 -13.79 -9.69 -16.00
C ASN A 417 -13.40 -11.05 -15.40
N GLY A 418 -12.67 -11.08 -14.29
CA GLY A 418 -12.27 -12.30 -13.60
C GLY A 418 -11.13 -13.06 -14.29
N GLU A 419 -10.32 -12.40 -15.11
CA GLU A 419 -9.14 -13.03 -15.70
C GLU A 419 -8.17 -13.47 -14.60
N ARG A 420 -7.66 -14.70 -14.72
CA ARG A 420 -6.76 -15.29 -13.74
C ARG A 420 -5.42 -14.55 -13.71
N TYR A 421 -5.00 -14.12 -12.51
CA TYR A 421 -3.75 -13.39 -12.26
C TYR A 421 -2.67 -14.22 -11.54
N TRP A 422 -2.96 -15.47 -11.15
CA TRP A 422 -2.03 -16.38 -10.46
C TRP A 422 -1.52 -17.46 -11.38
N PHE A 423 -0.39 -18.09 -11.03
CA PHE A 423 0.18 -19.22 -11.77
C PHE A 423 -0.40 -20.54 -11.27
N THR A 424 -0.73 -21.45 -12.19
CA THR A 424 -1.16 -22.82 -11.86
C THR A 424 0.04 -23.70 -11.53
N HIS A 425 -0.22 -24.88 -10.98
CA HIS A 425 0.83 -25.86 -10.68
C HIS A 425 1.58 -26.31 -11.94
N GLU A 426 0.87 -26.44 -13.07
CA GLU A 426 1.45 -26.79 -14.38
C GLU A 426 2.39 -25.68 -14.86
N GLU A 427 1.96 -24.40 -14.79
CA GLU A 427 2.77 -23.24 -15.14
C GLU A 427 4.00 -23.11 -14.22
N GLU A 428 3.84 -23.34 -12.90
CA GLU A 428 4.97 -23.40 -11.96
C GLU A 428 5.97 -24.51 -12.35
N THR A 429 5.48 -25.67 -12.80
CA THR A 429 6.32 -26.78 -13.24
C THR A 429 7.09 -26.43 -14.52
N GLU A 430 6.45 -25.76 -15.47
CA GLU A 430 7.09 -25.23 -16.68
C GLU A 430 8.19 -24.21 -16.34
N ILE A 431 7.89 -23.27 -15.41
CA ILE A 431 8.87 -22.28 -14.91
C ILE A 431 10.08 -22.98 -14.30
N VAL A 432 9.87 -23.99 -13.44
CA VAL A 432 10.96 -24.76 -12.82
C VAL A 432 11.79 -25.47 -13.87
N ALA A 433 11.15 -26.05 -14.89
CA ALA A 433 11.86 -26.73 -15.97
C ALA A 433 12.74 -25.75 -16.79
N ASN A 434 12.21 -24.58 -17.14
CA ASN A 434 12.95 -23.52 -17.83
C ASN A 434 14.12 -23.00 -16.98
N ASN A 435 13.92 -22.87 -15.68
CA ASN A 435 14.91 -22.31 -14.75
C ASN A 435 16.14 -23.21 -14.53
N ARG A 436 16.10 -24.46 -14.97
CA ARG A 436 17.25 -25.39 -14.84
C ARG A 436 18.53 -24.85 -15.51
N GLN A 437 18.39 -24.13 -16.62
CA GLN A 437 19.53 -23.52 -17.32
C GLN A 437 20.21 -22.39 -16.53
N PHE A 438 19.51 -21.80 -15.55
CA PHE A 438 20.01 -20.72 -14.69
C PHE A 438 20.46 -21.20 -13.30
N GLN A 439 20.45 -22.51 -13.06
CA GLN A 439 20.88 -23.07 -11.77
C GLN A 439 22.39 -23.12 -11.68
N GLN A 440 22.91 -22.70 -10.54
CA GLN A 440 24.31 -22.96 -10.21
C GLN A 440 24.51 -24.47 -10.15
N ILE A 441 25.48 -24.94 -10.93
CA ILE A 441 25.93 -26.34 -10.82
C ILE A 441 26.90 -26.41 -9.64
N PRO A 442 26.56 -27.09 -8.55
CA PRO A 442 27.45 -27.21 -7.41
C PRO A 442 28.81 -27.79 -7.81
N PRO A 443 29.92 -27.38 -7.15
CA PRO A 443 31.25 -27.90 -7.47
C PRO A 443 31.35 -29.41 -7.48
N GLU A 444 30.64 -30.07 -6.56
CA GLU A 444 30.56 -31.54 -6.49
C GLU A 444 29.87 -32.15 -7.72
N GLU A 445 28.92 -31.48 -8.32
CA GLU A 445 28.24 -31.93 -9.54
C GLU A 445 29.13 -31.73 -10.77
N GLN A 446 29.80 -30.60 -10.86
CA GLN A 446 30.78 -30.33 -11.94
C GLN A 446 31.89 -31.35 -11.93
N LEU A 447 32.46 -31.61 -10.77
CA LEU A 447 33.52 -32.60 -10.61
C LEU A 447 33.00 -34.04 -10.85
N PHE A 448 31.76 -34.35 -10.46
CA PHE A 448 31.14 -35.62 -10.78
C PHE A 448 31.04 -35.80 -12.30
N LEU A 449 30.50 -34.84 -13.02
CA LEU A 449 30.39 -34.92 -14.49
C LEU A 449 31.74 -34.97 -15.20
N GLN A 450 32.77 -34.39 -14.59
CA GLN A 450 34.14 -34.45 -15.09
C GLN A 450 34.81 -35.84 -14.91
N TYR A 451 34.51 -36.50 -13.81
CA TYR A 451 35.21 -37.77 -13.45
C TYR A 451 34.32 -39.02 -13.49
N PHE A 452 33.02 -38.88 -13.57
CA PHE A 452 32.04 -39.96 -13.58
C PHE A 452 30.95 -39.72 -14.62
N ARG A 453 30.32 -40.81 -15.05
CA ARG A 453 29.13 -40.73 -15.91
C ARG A 453 28.16 -41.88 -15.60
N LEU A 454 26.96 -41.78 -16.16
CA LEU A 454 26.03 -42.91 -16.21
C LEU A 454 26.58 -44.08 -17.03
N PRO A 455 26.35 -45.33 -16.60
CA PRO A 455 26.64 -46.49 -17.43
C PRO A 455 25.78 -46.46 -18.70
N LYS A 456 26.36 -46.79 -19.83
CA LYS A 456 25.64 -46.98 -21.09
C LYS A 456 24.78 -48.24 -21.02
N LYS A 457 23.82 -48.39 -21.94
CA LYS A 457 23.00 -49.61 -22.03
C LYS A 457 23.93 -50.84 -22.24
N ASN A 458 23.83 -51.82 -21.32
CA ASN A 458 24.70 -53.02 -21.26
C ASN A 458 26.12 -52.79 -20.71
N GLU A 459 26.44 -51.65 -20.10
CA GLU A 459 27.72 -51.42 -19.45
C GLU A 459 27.61 -51.74 -17.94
N VAL A 460 28.59 -52.44 -17.40
CA VAL A 460 28.64 -52.74 -15.96
C VAL A 460 29.27 -51.56 -15.23
N GLY A 461 28.44 -50.76 -14.55
CA GLY A 461 28.91 -49.69 -13.67
C GLY A 461 29.20 -50.18 -12.26
N GLU A 462 30.09 -49.51 -11.55
CA GLU A 462 30.39 -49.74 -10.15
C GLU A 462 29.31 -49.13 -9.24
N PHE A 463 28.94 -49.83 -8.15
CA PHE A 463 28.01 -49.33 -7.14
C PHE A 463 28.76 -48.70 -5.98
N LEU A 464 28.69 -47.37 -5.86
CA LEU A 464 29.40 -46.57 -4.85
C LEU A 464 28.43 -45.80 -3.98
N LEU A 465 28.80 -45.58 -2.72
CA LEU A 465 28.15 -44.61 -1.86
C LEU A 465 28.51 -43.18 -2.32
N SER A 466 27.63 -42.19 -2.05
CA SER A 466 27.92 -40.80 -2.35
C SER A 466 29.24 -40.30 -1.73
N ILE A 467 29.56 -40.76 -0.53
CA ILE A 467 30.84 -40.47 0.14
C ILE A 467 32.04 -41.10 -0.58
N GLU A 468 31.89 -42.30 -1.13
CA GLU A 468 32.96 -43.00 -1.87
C GLU A 468 33.24 -42.28 -3.19
N ILE A 469 32.20 -41.82 -3.88
CA ILE A 469 32.33 -41.00 -5.10
C ILE A 469 33.07 -39.69 -4.81
N LEU A 470 32.60 -38.94 -3.77
CA LEU A 470 33.26 -37.68 -3.37
C LEU A 470 34.69 -37.91 -2.89
N GLY A 471 34.98 -39.05 -2.23
CA GLY A 471 36.32 -39.44 -1.83
C GLY A 471 37.26 -39.63 -3.03
N ARG A 472 36.81 -40.31 -4.09
CA ARG A 472 37.58 -40.49 -5.34
C ARG A 472 37.77 -39.17 -6.08
N ILE A 473 36.74 -38.27 -6.08
CA ILE A 473 36.87 -36.93 -6.64
C ILE A 473 37.95 -36.15 -5.88
N LYS A 474 37.96 -36.22 -4.54
CA LYS A 474 38.97 -35.54 -3.70
C LYS A 474 40.39 -36.06 -3.97
N GLN A 475 40.58 -37.33 -4.24
CA GLN A 475 41.88 -37.89 -4.61
C GLN A 475 42.40 -37.33 -5.93
N LYS A 476 41.49 -37.01 -6.88
CA LYS A 476 41.84 -36.43 -8.18
C LYS A 476 41.98 -34.90 -8.13
N GLN A 477 41.20 -34.23 -7.26
CA GLN A 477 41.16 -32.77 -7.05
C GLN A 477 41.47 -32.47 -5.59
N ARG A 478 42.75 -32.23 -5.26
CA ARG A 478 43.22 -32.04 -3.88
C ARG A 478 42.58 -30.88 -3.14
N ASP A 479 42.26 -29.81 -3.85
CA ASP A 479 41.64 -28.59 -3.30
C ASP A 479 40.15 -28.75 -2.99
N PHE A 480 39.52 -29.85 -3.46
CA PHE A 480 38.12 -30.11 -3.19
C PHE A 480 37.94 -30.66 -1.76
N SER A 481 37.06 -29.99 -1.00
CA SER A 481 36.68 -30.45 0.34
C SER A 481 35.15 -30.54 0.45
N TYR A 482 34.67 -31.45 1.28
CA TYR A 482 33.24 -31.64 1.45
C TYR A 482 32.85 -31.92 2.90
N THR A 483 31.66 -31.45 3.29
CA THR A 483 31.05 -31.61 4.62
C THR A 483 29.98 -32.72 4.61
N LYS A 484 29.47 -33.09 5.79
CA LYS A 484 28.31 -34.01 5.91
C LYS A 484 27.08 -33.50 5.13
N THR A 485 26.86 -32.20 5.10
CA THR A 485 25.77 -31.58 4.35
C THR A 485 25.95 -31.77 2.85
N VAL A 486 27.17 -31.55 2.32
CA VAL A 486 27.50 -31.78 0.91
C VAL A 486 27.25 -33.24 0.52
N ILE A 487 27.67 -34.23 1.35
CA ILE A 487 27.41 -35.65 1.09
C ILE A 487 25.92 -35.94 0.95
N SER A 488 25.11 -35.41 1.85
CA SER A 488 23.64 -35.62 1.81
C SER A 488 23.00 -34.97 0.59
N ASN A 489 23.42 -33.73 0.26
CA ASN A 489 22.93 -33.00 -0.91
C ASN A 489 23.35 -33.67 -2.21
N PHE A 490 24.60 -34.14 -2.28
CA PHE A 490 25.13 -34.87 -3.42
C PHE A 490 24.36 -36.15 -3.71
N GLY A 491 23.98 -36.90 -2.67
CA GLY A 491 23.12 -38.07 -2.83
C GLY A 491 21.74 -37.74 -3.44
N ARG A 492 21.13 -36.62 -3.04
CA ARG A 492 19.88 -36.12 -3.66
C ARG A 492 20.10 -35.69 -5.11
N LEU A 493 21.20 -35.03 -5.39
CA LEU A 493 21.62 -34.60 -6.71
C LEU A 493 21.78 -35.77 -7.67
N LEU A 494 22.50 -36.83 -7.26
CA LEU A 494 22.66 -38.05 -8.06
C LEU A 494 21.31 -38.68 -8.44
N LYS A 495 20.36 -38.74 -7.48
CA LYS A 495 18.99 -39.21 -7.76
C LYS A 495 18.25 -38.31 -8.76
N ARG A 496 18.35 -36.98 -8.59
CA ARG A 496 17.72 -36.00 -9.49
C ARG A 496 18.24 -36.13 -10.92
N ASN A 497 19.53 -36.42 -11.06
CA ASN A 497 20.17 -36.61 -12.36
C ASN A 497 19.95 -38.01 -12.94
N GLY A 498 19.03 -38.79 -12.36
CA GLY A 498 18.65 -40.07 -12.90
C GLY A 498 19.71 -41.16 -12.74
N ILE A 499 20.70 -40.97 -11.84
CA ILE A 499 21.72 -42.00 -11.57
C ILE A 499 21.05 -43.23 -10.94
N PRO A 500 21.14 -44.43 -11.55
CA PRO A 500 20.56 -45.63 -11.00
C PRO A 500 21.07 -45.92 -9.59
N SER A 501 20.14 -46.18 -8.67
CA SER A 501 20.51 -46.39 -7.28
C SER A 501 19.76 -47.56 -6.65
N LYS A 502 20.39 -48.22 -5.68
CA LYS A 502 19.77 -49.27 -4.85
C LYS A 502 20.12 -49.08 -3.38
N ARG A 503 19.27 -49.59 -2.50
CA ARG A 503 19.50 -49.54 -1.05
C ARG A 503 20.39 -50.71 -0.65
N SER A 504 21.40 -50.45 0.16
CA SER A 504 22.29 -51.43 0.76
C SER A 504 22.32 -51.28 2.28
N ASN A 505 22.92 -52.25 3.02
CA ASN A 505 23.10 -52.15 4.46
C ASN A 505 23.96 -50.96 4.90
N ARG A 506 24.78 -50.39 3.98
CA ARG A 506 25.64 -49.21 4.22
C ARG A 506 24.99 -47.91 3.77
N GLY A 507 23.79 -47.93 3.19
CA GLY A 507 23.08 -46.76 2.67
C GLY A 507 22.69 -46.90 1.19
N THR A 508 22.32 -45.78 0.58
CA THR A 508 22.00 -45.73 -0.87
C THR A 508 23.29 -45.73 -1.68
N ILE A 509 23.44 -46.71 -2.58
CA ILE A 509 24.55 -46.81 -3.52
C ILE A 509 24.09 -46.47 -4.93
N TYR A 510 24.96 -45.86 -5.69
CA TYR A 510 24.71 -45.31 -7.02
C TYR A 510 25.58 -46.03 -8.05
N GLN A 511 24.97 -46.37 -9.19
CA GLN A 511 25.69 -47.08 -10.27
C GLN A 511 26.33 -46.02 -11.18
N VAL A 512 27.65 -45.99 -11.19
CA VAL A 512 28.43 -45.01 -11.94
C VAL A 512 29.58 -45.67 -12.69
N VAL A 513 30.07 -45.00 -13.72
CA VAL A 513 31.30 -45.39 -14.42
C VAL A 513 32.31 -44.26 -14.23
N GLU A 514 33.46 -44.60 -13.67
CA GLU A 514 34.57 -43.68 -13.52
C GLU A 514 35.28 -43.44 -14.84
N LEU A 515 35.51 -42.18 -15.21
CA LEU A 515 36.21 -41.82 -16.42
C LEU A 515 37.72 -41.90 -16.16
N SER A 516 38.41 -42.72 -16.93
CA SER A 516 39.86 -42.72 -16.97
C SER A 516 40.34 -41.39 -17.55
N LYS A 517 41.37 -40.75 -16.91
CA LYS A 517 42.01 -39.60 -17.55
C LYS A 517 42.54 -40.06 -18.91
N SER A 518 42.02 -39.45 -19.99
CA SER A 518 42.71 -39.42 -21.27
C SER A 518 43.95 -38.52 -21.18
#